data_54b0cf004d1b166cc5c904aec1e3d656
#
_entry.id   54b0cf004d1b166cc5c904aec1e3d656
#
_cell.length_a   1.000
_cell.length_b   1.000
_cell.length_c   1.000
_cell.angle_alpha   90.00
_cell.angle_beta   90.00
_cell.angle_gamma   90.00
#
_symmetry.space_group_name_H-M   'P 1'
#
loop_
_entity.id
_entity.type
_entity.pdbx_description
1 polymer ?
#
loop_
_entity_poly.entity_id
_entity_poly.type
_entity_poly.pdbx_seq_one_letter_code
_entity_poly.pdbx_strand_id
1 'polypeptide(L)'
;MKYLKLLISVSLLSLIISCSVNPVTGERDFVLMSEDAELEMGRKYYSQILQSQTLYQDPKIQSYVQSIGDSLAELSHRSDLIYRFTVLDSPDVNAFALPGGYIFINRGLMAYLSSEEELAAVLGHEIGHVTARHSVRQISQAQVFKHNFLCRGPRGWISCRRSCQYS
;
A
#
# COMPACT_ATOMS: atom_id res chain seq x y z
N MET A 1 31.08 35.45 10.48
CA MET A 1 29.87 34.84 11.08
C MET A 1 28.68 34.69 10.12
N LYS A 2 28.41 35.63 9.20
CA LYS A 2 27.30 35.54 8.23
C LYS A 2 27.44 34.34 7.26
N TYR A 3 28.65 34.12 6.70
CA TYR A 3 28.90 33.02 5.76
C TYR A 3 28.87 31.63 6.40
N LEU A 4 29.24 31.53 7.69
CA LEU A 4 29.13 30.26 8.43
C LEU A 4 27.67 29.84 8.65
N LYS A 5 26.77 30.78 8.93
CA LYS A 5 25.32 30.53 9.06
C LYS A 5 24.71 30.12 7.70
N LEU A 6 25.15 30.73 6.61
CA LEU A 6 24.71 30.38 5.25
C LEU A 6 25.16 28.98 4.85
N LEU A 7 26.42 28.61 5.14
CA LEU A 7 26.95 27.26 4.86
C LEU A 7 26.22 26.18 5.68
N ILE A 8 25.89 26.44 6.95
CA ILE A 8 25.13 25.52 7.79
C ILE A 8 23.70 25.37 7.25
N SER A 9 23.06 26.46 6.82
CA SER A 9 21.71 26.43 6.24
C SER A 9 21.63 25.67 4.92
N VAL A 10 22.63 25.81 4.05
CA VAL A 10 22.72 25.08 2.78
C VAL A 10 23.03 23.60 3.01
N SER A 11 23.89 23.27 3.99
CA SER A 11 24.21 21.88 4.37
C SER A 11 23.00 21.16 4.99
N LEU A 12 22.17 21.87 5.74
CA LEU A 12 20.95 21.30 6.37
C LEU A 12 19.85 21.03 5.34
N LEU A 13 19.80 21.80 4.25
CA LEU A 13 18.80 21.66 3.18
C LEU A 13 19.07 20.45 2.27
N SER A 14 20.34 19.99 2.21
CA SER A 14 20.73 18.83 1.37
C SER A 14 20.42 17.47 1.98
N LEU A 15 19.96 17.41 3.23
CA LEU A 15 19.71 16.17 3.98
C LEU A 15 18.27 15.60 3.84
N ILE A 16 17.38 16.24 3.07
CA ILE A 16 15.95 15.89 3.09
C ILE A 16 15.47 15.16 1.81
N ILE A 17 16.36 14.75 0.91
CA ILE A 17 15.92 13.98 -0.27
C ILE A 17 16.11 12.49 0.02
N SER A 18 15.17 11.92 0.77
CA SER A 18 15.02 10.47 0.89
C SER A 18 14.31 9.95 -0.35
N CYS A 19 15.08 9.65 -1.41
CA CYS A 19 14.56 8.88 -2.54
C CYS A 19 14.68 7.40 -2.17
N SER A 20 13.55 6.73 -1.94
CA SER A 20 13.49 5.28 -1.82
C SER A 20 13.67 4.66 -3.22
N VAL A 21 14.58 3.67 -3.33
CA VAL A 21 14.73 2.88 -4.55
C VAL A 21 13.66 1.79 -4.53
N ASN A 22 12.91 1.67 -5.63
CA ASN A 22 11.93 0.60 -5.79
C ASN A 22 12.68 -0.74 -5.90
N PRO A 23 12.45 -1.71 -5.01
CA PRO A 23 13.19 -2.97 -5.02
C PRO A 23 12.89 -3.85 -6.24
N VAL A 24 11.79 -3.59 -6.97
CA VAL A 24 11.38 -4.35 -8.16
C VAL A 24 11.90 -3.73 -9.44
N THR A 25 11.82 -2.40 -9.59
CA THR A 25 12.18 -1.72 -10.85
C THR A 25 13.56 -1.10 -10.80
N GLY A 26 14.19 -0.96 -9.63
CA GLY A 26 15.45 -0.24 -9.44
C GLY A 26 15.34 1.28 -9.63
N GLU A 27 14.19 1.81 -9.98
CA GLU A 27 13.96 3.23 -10.18
C GLU A 27 13.78 3.96 -8.84
N ARG A 28 14.09 5.24 -8.84
CA ARG A 28 13.86 6.10 -7.68
C ARG A 28 12.38 6.51 -7.64
N ASP A 29 11.65 5.92 -6.72
CA ASP A 29 10.27 6.29 -6.47
C ASP A 29 10.18 7.43 -5.47
N PHE A 30 9.29 8.39 -5.79
CA PHE A 30 8.94 9.44 -4.86
C PHE A 30 7.94 8.89 -3.84
N VAL A 31 8.45 8.46 -2.69
CA VAL A 31 7.67 7.94 -1.58
C VAL A 31 7.91 8.84 -0.37
N LEU A 32 6.85 9.50 0.10
CA LEU A 32 6.89 10.38 1.29
C LEU A 32 6.70 9.61 2.61
N MET A 33 6.50 8.30 2.54
CA MET A 33 6.15 7.47 3.68
C MET A 33 7.33 6.56 4.06
N SER A 34 7.72 6.58 5.32
CA SER A 34 8.68 5.62 5.88
C SER A 34 8.08 4.21 5.92
N GLU A 35 8.91 3.21 6.08
CA GLU A 35 8.47 1.82 6.19
C GLU A 35 7.62 1.59 7.44
N ASP A 36 8.02 2.14 8.59
CA ASP A 36 7.23 2.06 9.82
C ASP A 36 5.84 2.67 9.66
N ALA A 37 5.73 3.82 8.99
CA ALA A 37 4.45 4.46 8.72
C ALA A 37 3.59 3.64 7.73
N GLU A 38 4.21 2.95 6.76
CA GLU A 38 3.54 2.00 5.87
C GLU A 38 2.94 0.84 6.67
N LEU A 39 3.73 0.23 7.56
CA LEU A 39 3.29 -0.89 8.40
C LEU A 39 2.17 -0.49 9.35
N GLU A 40 2.25 0.68 9.98
CA GLU A 40 1.21 1.21 10.84
C GLU A 40 -0.10 1.46 10.07
N MET A 41 0.00 2.08 8.89
CA MET A 41 -1.13 2.30 8.01
C MET A 41 -1.78 0.99 7.58
N GLY A 42 -0.98 -0.01 7.21
CA GLY A 42 -1.47 -1.33 6.84
C GLY A 42 -2.26 -1.98 7.97
N ARG A 43 -1.73 -1.98 9.19
CA ARG A 43 -2.42 -2.49 10.38
C ARG A 43 -3.75 -1.80 10.64
N LYS A 44 -3.78 -0.48 10.48
CA LYS A 44 -5.00 0.31 10.65
C LYS A 44 -6.07 -0.07 9.60
N TYR A 45 -5.70 -0.12 8.33
CA TYR A 45 -6.63 -0.49 7.26
C TYR A 45 -7.09 -1.95 7.37
N TYR A 46 -6.18 -2.86 7.71
CA TYR A 46 -6.54 -4.25 7.98
C TYR A 46 -7.63 -4.36 9.05
N SER A 47 -7.47 -3.65 10.17
CA SER A 47 -8.47 -3.64 11.24
C SER A 47 -9.81 -3.04 10.79
N GLN A 48 -9.79 -2.01 9.95
CA GLN A 48 -11.02 -1.41 9.39
C GLN A 48 -11.75 -2.39 8.45
N ILE A 49 -11.01 -3.11 7.60
CA ILE A 49 -11.61 -4.13 6.73
C ILE A 49 -12.25 -5.23 7.57
N LEU A 50 -11.58 -5.73 8.60
CA LEU A 50 -12.14 -6.77 9.48
C LEU A 50 -13.39 -6.32 10.24
N GLN A 51 -13.57 -5.01 10.47
CA GLN A 51 -14.78 -4.46 11.08
C GLN A 51 -15.93 -4.27 10.10
N SER A 52 -15.63 -4.05 8.82
CA SER A 52 -16.62 -3.72 7.79
C SER A 52 -16.96 -4.89 6.87
N GLN A 53 -16.13 -5.92 6.82
CA GLN A 53 -16.29 -7.08 5.95
C GLN A 53 -16.40 -8.36 6.78
N THR A 54 -17.11 -9.34 6.25
CA THR A 54 -17.25 -10.66 6.89
C THR A 54 -16.10 -11.57 6.44
N LEU A 55 -15.45 -12.23 7.41
CA LEU A 55 -14.48 -13.27 7.12
C LEU A 55 -15.19 -14.53 6.61
N TYR A 56 -14.60 -15.19 5.63
CA TYR A 56 -15.05 -16.51 5.21
C TYR A 56 -14.77 -17.52 6.33
N GLN A 57 -15.86 -18.17 6.84
CA GLN A 57 -15.87 -18.96 8.07
C GLN A 57 -15.42 -20.42 7.85
N ASP A 58 -14.31 -20.62 7.12
CA ASP A 58 -13.68 -21.91 6.94
C ASP A 58 -12.18 -21.82 7.27
N PRO A 59 -11.76 -22.29 8.46
CA PRO A 59 -10.35 -22.25 8.86
C PRO A 59 -9.41 -23.03 7.94
N LYS A 60 -9.88 -24.08 7.26
CA LYS A 60 -9.07 -24.84 6.32
C LYS A 60 -8.75 -24.03 5.08
N ILE A 61 -9.75 -23.32 4.55
CA ILE A 61 -9.56 -22.44 3.40
C ILE A 61 -8.66 -21.26 3.78
N GLN A 62 -8.86 -20.64 4.94
CA GLN A 62 -7.96 -19.58 5.43
C GLN A 62 -6.51 -20.07 5.52
N SER A 63 -6.28 -21.21 6.15
CA SER A 63 -4.92 -21.79 6.30
C SER A 63 -4.32 -22.21 4.96
N TYR A 64 -5.12 -22.73 4.04
CA TYR A 64 -4.67 -23.12 2.71
C TYR A 64 -4.19 -21.91 1.90
N VAL A 65 -4.98 -20.84 1.85
CA VAL A 65 -4.59 -19.60 1.16
C VAL A 65 -3.36 -18.96 1.81
N GLN A 66 -3.28 -18.96 3.15
CA GLN A 66 -2.10 -18.48 3.87
C GLN A 66 -0.85 -19.28 3.48
N SER A 67 -0.92 -20.64 3.44
CA SER A 67 0.25 -21.48 3.14
C SER A 67 0.81 -21.29 1.73
N ILE A 68 -0.07 -21.11 0.74
CA ILE A 68 0.36 -20.79 -0.64
C ILE A 68 1.00 -19.40 -0.67
N GLY A 69 0.34 -18.42 -0.03
CA GLY A 69 0.83 -17.04 0.04
C GLY A 69 2.20 -16.95 0.72
N ASP A 70 2.42 -17.66 1.83
CA ASP A 70 3.70 -17.70 2.55
C ASP A 70 4.82 -18.22 1.64
N SER A 71 4.58 -19.32 0.91
CA SER A 71 5.56 -19.87 -0.01
C SER A 71 5.95 -18.91 -1.13
N LEU A 72 5.02 -18.10 -1.61
CA LEU A 72 5.27 -17.07 -2.62
C LEU A 72 5.98 -15.85 -2.00
N ALA A 73 5.60 -15.47 -0.79
CA ALA A 73 6.15 -14.30 -0.10
C ALA A 73 7.64 -14.49 0.23
N GLU A 74 8.07 -15.71 0.57
CA GLU A 74 9.48 -16.06 0.79
C GLU A 74 10.37 -15.77 -0.44
N LEU A 75 9.80 -15.85 -1.64
CA LEU A 75 10.50 -15.60 -2.90
C LEU A 75 10.39 -14.12 -3.34
N SER A 76 9.67 -13.29 -2.60
CA SER A 76 9.44 -11.91 -2.96
C SER A 76 10.65 -11.01 -2.63
N HIS A 77 10.73 -9.83 -3.27
CA HIS A 77 11.78 -8.83 -2.98
C HIS A 77 11.64 -8.18 -1.60
N ARG A 78 10.56 -8.44 -0.85
CA ARG A 78 10.33 -7.98 0.53
C ARG A 78 9.93 -9.16 1.41
N SER A 79 10.72 -10.22 1.38
CA SER A 79 10.50 -11.45 2.17
C SER A 79 10.66 -11.25 3.70
N ASP A 80 11.18 -10.11 4.11
CA ASP A 80 11.28 -9.67 5.51
C ASP A 80 9.95 -9.20 6.11
N LEU A 81 8.94 -8.91 5.26
CA LEU A 81 7.61 -8.54 5.72
C LEU A 81 6.82 -9.74 6.22
N ILE A 82 5.98 -9.50 7.22
CA ILE A 82 4.98 -10.48 7.64
C ILE A 82 3.76 -10.35 6.73
N TYR A 83 3.60 -11.30 5.81
CA TYR A 83 2.44 -11.35 4.94
C TYR A 83 1.25 -12.02 5.63
N ARG A 84 0.07 -11.44 5.41
CA ARG A 84 -1.18 -11.98 5.92
C ARG A 84 -2.22 -12.06 4.83
N PHE A 85 -2.61 -13.27 4.49
CA PHE A 85 -3.62 -13.55 3.48
C PHE A 85 -4.95 -13.86 4.17
N THR A 86 -6.02 -13.21 3.74
CA THR A 86 -7.33 -13.30 4.39
C THR A 86 -8.41 -13.49 3.35
N VAL A 87 -9.23 -14.53 3.51
CA VAL A 87 -10.39 -14.76 2.64
C VAL A 87 -11.60 -14.06 3.23
N LEU A 88 -12.24 -13.20 2.41
CA LEU A 88 -13.49 -12.50 2.76
C LEU A 88 -14.70 -13.23 2.18
N ASP A 89 -15.78 -13.23 2.93
CA ASP A 89 -17.08 -13.76 2.46
C ASP A 89 -17.84 -12.71 1.63
N SER A 90 -17.23 -12.34 0.50
CA SER A 90 -17.83 -11.46 -0.50
C SER A 90 -18.05 -12.23 -1.80
N PRO A 91 -19.20 -12.04 -2.48
CA PRO A 91 -19.45 -12.63 -3.80
C PRO A 91 -18.65 -11.94 -4.93
N ASP A 92 -18.05 -10.79 -4.67
CA ASP A 92 -17.33 -10.03 -5.68
C ASP A 92 -16.11 -10.78 -6.19
N VAL A 93 -15.83 -10.69 -7.49
CA VAL A 93 -14.64 -11.26 -8.12
C VAL A 93 -13.49 -10.27 -7.95
N ASN A 94 -12.81 -10.32 -6.80
CA ASN A 94 -11.76 -9.38 -6.46
C ASN A 94 -10.72 -9.96 -5.50
N ALA A 95 -9.48 -9.45 -5.61
CA ALA A 95 -8.43 -9.52 -4.60
C ALA A 95 -7.76 -8.15 -4.50
N PHE A 96 -7.16 -7.82 -3.37
CA PHE A 96 -6.47 -6.54 -3.21
C PHE A 96 -5.43 -6.60 -2.08
N ALA A 97 -4.36 -5.81 -2.25
CA ALA A 97 -3.30 -5.66 -1.28
C ALA A 97 -3.37 -4.30 -0.58
N LEU A 98 -3.14 -4.31 0.73
CA LEU A 98 -2.91 -3.12 1.54
C LEU A 98 -1.40 -2.94 1.79
N PRO A 99 -0.96 -1.74 2.17
CA PRO A 99 0.41 -1.52 2.63
C PRO A 99 0.81 -2.50 3.74
N GLY A 100 2.10 -2.88 3.79
CA GLY A 100 2.65 -3.66 4.90
C GLY A 100 2.34 -5.16 4.87
N GLY A 101 1.95 -5.73 3.71
CA GLY A 101 1.84 -7.19 3.53
C GLY A 101 0.47 -7.79 3.79
N TYR A 102 -0.58 -6.99 3.93
CA TYR A 102 -1.95 -7.50 4.10
C TYR A 102 -2.63 -7.69 2.75
N ILE A 103 -3.04 -8.91 2.44
CA ILE A 103 -3.66 -9.30 1.17
C ILE A 103 -5.00 -9.96 1.45
N PHE A 104 -6.02 -9.52 0.73
CA PHE A 104 -7.37 -10.05 0.81
C PHE A 104 -7.76 -10.68 -0.53
N ILE A 105 -8.50 -11.80 -0.44
CA ILE A 105 -9.13 -12.43 -1.60
C ILE A 105 -10.59 -12.72 -1.28
N ASN A 106 -11.48 -12.35 -2.17
CA ASN A 106 -12.90 -12.60 -2.01
C ASN A 106 -13.27 -14.03 -2.40
N ARG A 107 -14.23 -14.62 -1.68
CA ARG A 107 -14.80 -15.93 -2.00
C ARG A 107 -15.29 -16.00 -3.46
N GLY A 108 -15.87 -14.89 -3.96
CA GLY A 108 -16.33 -14.80 -5.35
C GLY A 108 -15.20 -15.04 -6.36
N LEU A 109 -14.01 -14.47 -6.16
CA LEU A 109 -12.87 -14.75 -7.03
C LEU A 109 -12.40 -16.20 -6.91
N MET A 110 -12.29 -16.74 -5.69
CA MET A 110 -11.88 -18.12 -5.48
C MET A 110 -12.79 -19.12 -6.19
N ALA A 111 -14.09 -18.83 -6.32
CA ALA A 111 -15.04 -19.68 -7.04
C ALA A 111 -14.81 -19.74 -8.55
N TYR A 112 -14.07 -18.80 -9.12
CA TYR A 112 -13.68 -18.80 -10.54
C TYR A 112 -12.35 -19.51 -10.79
N LEU A 113 -11.52 -19.68 -9.78
CA LEU A 113 -10.22 -20.32 -9.92
C LEU A 113 -10.41 -21.83 -10.00
N SER A 114 -9.79 -22.44 -10.99
CA SER A 114 -9.92 -23.87 -11.28
C SER A 114 -8.76 -24.72 -10.76
N SER A 115 -7.68 -24.07 -10.32
CA SER A 115 -6.48 -24.75 -9.82
C SER A 115 -5.71 -23.93 -8.79
N GLU A 116 -4.78 -24.58 -8.10
CA GLU A 116 -3.87 -23.94 -7.14
C GLU A 116 -2.92 -22.96 -7.84
N GLU A 117 -2.51 -23.25 -9.07
CA GLU A 117 -1.63 -22.39 -9.86
C GLU A 117 -2.32 -21.06 -10.20
N GLU A 118 -3.62 -21.08 -10.49
CA GLU A 118 -4.39 -19.86 -10.72
C GLU A 118 -4.50 -19.03 -9.43
N LEU A 119 -4.72 -19.67 -8.28
CA LEU A 119 -4.71 -19.00 -6.99
C LEU A 119 -3.33 -18.42 -6.69
N ALA A 120 -2.26 -19.20 -6.90
CA ALA A 120 -0.89 -18.74 -6.72
C ALA A 120 -0.55 -17.54 -7.62
N ALA A 121 -1.03 -17.53 -8.87
CA ALA A 121 -0.84 -16.41 -9.78
C ALA A 121 -1.52 -15.12 -9.27
N VAL A 122 -2.75 -15.22 -8.75
CA VAL A 122 -3.46 -14.08 -8.14
C VAL A 122 -2.70 -13.57 -6.92
N LEU A 123 -2.34 -14.46 -5.98
CA LEU A 123 -1.62 -14.07 -4.76
C LEU A 123 -0.24 -13.48 -5.09
N GLY A 124 0.48 -14.04 -6.06
CA GLY A 124 1.75 -13.51 -6.56
C GLY A 124 1.62 -12.11 -7.16
N HIS A 125 0.52 -11.86 -7.87
CA HIS A 125 0.20 -10.52 -8.38
C HIS A 125 0.01 -9.51 -7.24
N GLU A 126 -0.74 -9.87 -6.21
CA GLU A 126 -0.97 -9.01 -5.04
C GLU A 126 0.31 -8.80 -4.22
N ILE A 127 1.16 -9.82 -4.07
CA ILE A 127 2.51 -9.67 -3.49
C ILE A 127 3.35 -8.69 -4.31
N GLY A 128 3.25 -8.73 -5.64
CA GLY A 128 3.88 -7.77 -6.54
C GLY A 128 3.47 -6.32 -6.24
N HIS A 129 2.19 -6.07 -5.94
CA HIS A 129 1.71 -4.75 -5.53
C HIS A 129 2.30 -4.30 -4.19
N VAL A 130 2.44 -5.20 -3.22
CA VAL A 130 3.09 -4.91 -1.93
C VAL A 130 4.57 -4.59 -2.13
N THR A 131 5.30 -5.42 -2.87
CA THR A 131 6.75 -5.28 -3.08
C THR A 131 7.11 -4.02 -3.86
N ALA A 132 6.31 -3.67 -4.87
CA ALA A 132 6.44 -2.43 -5.64
C ALA A 132 5.90 -1.20 -4.89
N ARG A 133 5.34 -1.36 -3.68
CA ARG A 133 4.79 -0.27 -2.85
C ARG A 133 3.74 0.59 -3.59
N HIS A 134 2.93 -0.03 -4.47
CA HIS A 134 2.01 0.70 -5.34
C HIS A 134 1.01 1.56 -4.55
N SER A 135 0.41 1.00 -3.48
CA SER A 135 -0.53 1.73 -2.62
C SER A 135 0.13 2.93 -1.92
N VAL A 136 1.37 2.77 -1.46
CA VAL A 136 2.16 3.84 -0.80
C VAL A 136 2.48 4.95 -1.79
N ARG A 137 2.84 4.59 -3.03
CA ARG A 137 3.09 5.55 -4.12
C ARG A 137 1.83 6.36 -4.45
N GLN A 138 0.68 5.70 -4.61
CA GLN A 138 -0.59 6.37 -4.88
C GLN A 138 -0.98 7.35 -3.77
N ILE A 139 -0.83 6.95 -2.50
CA ILE A 139 -1.11 7.80 -1.35
C ILE A 139 -0.16 9.01 -1.32
N SER A 140 1.14 8.79 -1.56
CA SER A 140 2.14 9.87 -1.60
C SER A 140 1.83 10.88 -2.71
N GLN A 141 1.47 10.40 -3.90
CA GLN A 141 1.05 11.26 -5.01
C GLN A 141 -0.21 12.05 -4.66
N ALA A 142 -1.23 11.41 -4.09
CA ALA A 142 -2.46 12.08 -3.68
C ALA A 142 -2.21 13.18 -2.63
N GLN A 143 -1.26 12.98 -1.71
CA GLN A 143 -0.86 13.99 -0.74
C GLN A 143 -0.21 15.21 -1.40
N VAL A 144 0.69 14.99 -2.37
CA VAL A 144 1.32 16.07 -3.14
C VAL A 144 0.27 16.87 -3.93
N PHE A 145 -0.66 16.17 -4.60
CA PHE A 145 -1.75 16.85 -5.31
C PHE A 145 -2.63 17.66 -4.38
N LYS A 146 -2.99 17.14 -3.21
CA LYS A 146 -3.75 17.89 -2.19
C LYS A 146 -3.02 19.16 -1.75
N HIS A 147 -1.72 19.10 -1.58
CA HIS A 147 -0.89 20.25 -1.14
C HIS A 147 -0.72 21.31 -2.26
N ASN A 148 -0.64 20.89 -3.52
CA ASN A 148 -0.47 21.78 -4.66
C ASN A 148 -1.79 22.40 -5.15
N PHE A 149 -2.95 21.81 -4.82
CA PHE A 149 -4.29 22.29 -5.17
C PHE A 149 -4.94 23.19 -4.10
N LEU A 150 -4.17 23.74 -3.18
CA LEU A 150 -4.60 24.91 -2.43
C LEU A 150 -4.56 26.09 -3.39
N CYS A 151 -5.69 26.36 -4.03
CA CYS A 151 -5.86 27.45 -4.97
C CYS A 151 -5.41 28.78 -4.34
N ARG A 152 -4.36 29.36 -4.91
CA ARG A 152 -3.88 30.71 -4.58
C ARG A 152 -4.86 31.71 -5.18
N GLY A 153 -5.86 32.11 -4.41
CA GLY A 153 -6.75 33.22 -4.79
C GLY A 153 -6.07 34.58 -4.55
N PRO A 154 -6.56 35.68 -5.19
CA PRO A 154 -5.94 37.00 -5.10
C PRO A 154 -5.93 37.65 -3.70
N ARG A 155 -6.49 36.99 -2.70
CA ARG A 155 -6.61 37.48 -1.31
C ARG A 155 -6.27 36.44 -0.25
N GLY A 156 -5.36 35.48 -0.52
CA GLY A 156 -4.93 34.49 0.47
C GLY A 156 -5.54 33.09 0.26
N TRP A 157 -5.22 32.17 1.14
CA TRP A 157 -5.58 30.75 1.06
C TRP A 157 -7.09 30.54 1.23
N ILE A 158 -7.76 30.02 0.21
CA ILE A 158 -9.17 29.63 0.29
C ILE A 158 -9.25 28.10 0.31
N SER A 159 -9.85 27.55 1.38
CA SER A 159 -10.20 26.13 1.48
C SER A 159 -11.25 25.78 0.44
N CYS A 160 -10.86 25.08 -0.61
CA CYS A 160 -11.79 24.57 -1.60
C CYS A 160 -12.38 23.24 -1.08
N ARG A 161 -13.51 23.32 -0.35
CA ARG A 161 -14.38 22.17 -0.09
C ARG A 161 -15.14 21.86 -1.38
N ARG A 162 -14.69 20.91 -2.16
CA ARG A 162 -15.55 20.23 -3.12
C ARG A 162 -15.69 18.78 -2.71
N SER A 163 -16.90 18.44 -2.28
CA SER A 163 -17.38 17.08 -2.09
C SER A 163 -17.19 16.28 -3.39
N CYS A 164 -16.26 15.33 -3.42
CA CYS A 164 -16.32 14.27 -4.40
C CYS A 164 -17.34 13.25 -3.90
N GLN A 165 -18.60 13.38 -4.37
CA GLN A 165 -19.52 12.28 -4.42
C GLN A 165 -19.08 11.39 -5.58
N TYR A 166 -18.67 10.17 -5.24
CA TYR A 166 -18.56 9.10 -6.21
C TYR A 166 -19.95 8.44 -6.33
N SER A 167 -20.54 8.56 -7.51
CA SER A 167 -21.63 7.70 -7.99
C SER A 167 -21.02 6.40 -8.46
#